data_0deddc3f77584379f0039199ffe088be
#
_entry.id   0deddc3f77584379f0039199ffe088be
#
_cell.length_a   1.000
_cell.length_b   1.000
_cell.length_c   1.000
_cell.angle_alpha   90.00
_cell.angle_beta   90.00
_cell.angle_gamma   90.00
#
_symmetry.space_group_name_H-M   'P 1'
#
loop_
_entity.id
_entity.type
_entity.pdbx_description
1 polymer ?
#
loop_
_entity_poly.entity_id
_entity_poly.type
_entity_poly.pdbx_seq_one_letter_code
_entity_poly.pdbx_strand_id
1 'polypeptide(L)'
;MLRFLLILAVFWLNIAHQSYAETISPKIVGGTTANSAPPWMAALWITTDLDVGFCSGTLIDSQWVMTAAHCVDVTDSQGHAPTITAVIGQADLTMLPPPAVVDSMIIYSNYDSSTMYGDIALLHLTTPQYTTTVTLPYSNASAYLPSGIQMRVYGWGETEAGVTQSEASATNFLQTATLTYWGFDTDFPDHIFAGDYGKDTCFGDSGSPLLYDGIQYGITSFGFNLTCATGVPGGYTDVSYYSSWIDNTLGWAESSDNSSSGGGGDIELVMLGLALLLLRLRFRFQI
;
A
#
# COMPACT_ATOMS: atom_id res chain seq x y z
N MET A 1 56.00 48.62 49.10
CA MET A 1 55.69 47.18 49.03
C MET A 1 54.25 47.04 48.50
N LEU A 2 54.12 46.83 47.24
CA LEU A 2 52.87 46.82 46.52
C LEU A 2 52.43 45.34 46.31
N ARG A 3 51.36 44.93 46.94
CA ARG A 3 50.76 43.57 46.73
C ARG A 3 49.82 43.61 45.53
N PHE A 4 50.22 42.99 44.43
CA PHE A 4 49.34 42.74 43.28
C PHE A 4 48.37 41.59 43.62
N LEU A 5 47.10 41.89 43.68
CA LEU A 5 46.03 40.92 43.69
C LEU A 5 45.66 40.59 42.26
N LEU A 6 45.99 39.37 41.80
CA LEU A 6 45.47 38.82 40.55
C LEU A 6 44.06 38.30 40.80
N ILE A 7 43.06 38.96 40.21
CA ILE A 7 41.70 38.45 40.15
C ILE A 7 41.58 37.59 38.89
N LEU A 8 41.62 36.27 39.07
CA LEU A 8 41.26 35.30 38.04
C LEU A 8 39.75 35.31 37.85
N ALA A 9 39.26 36.01 36.82
CA ALA A 9 37.89 35.88 36.36
C ALA A 9 37.76 34.57 35.59
N VAL A 10 37.19 33.58 36.26
CA VAL A 10 36.77 32.31 35.60
C VAL A 10 35.50 32.60 34.84
N PHE A 11 35.64 32.81 33.52
CA PHE A 11 34.52 32.86 32.62
C PHE A 11 33.95 31.43 32.46
N TRP A 12 32.90 31.12 33.17
CA TRP A 12 32.10 29.96 32.91
C TRP A 12 31.35 30.18 31.57
N LEU A 13 31.88 29.62 30.49
CA LEU A 13 31.09 29.45 29.26
C LEU A 13 30.01 28.40 29.58
N ASN A 14 28.82 28.85 29.92
CA ASN A 14 27.61 28.04 29.82
C ASN A 14 27.34 27.76 28.34
N ILE A 15 27.96 26.70 27.80
CA ILE A 15 27.50 26.08 26.56
C ILE A 15 26.20 25.42 26.95
N ALA A 16 25.09 26.12 26.74
CA ALA A 16 23.77 25.52 26.73
C ALA A 16 23.81 24.48 25.61
N HIS A 17 24.01 23.22 25.98
CA HIS A 17 23.68 22.11 25.12
C HIS A 17 22.13 22.21 24.94
N GLN A 18 21.70 22.86 23.90
CA GLN A 18 20.36 22.64 23.35
C GLN A 18 20.38 21.19 22.87
N SER A 19 19.98 20.28 23.75
CA SER A 19 19.46 19.00 23.34
C SER A 19 18.25 19.32 22.47
N TYR A 20 18.44 19.35 21.17
CA TYR A 20 17.35 19.09 20.26
C TYR A 20 16.90 17.68 20.61
N ALA A 21 15.89 17.55 21.46
CA ALA A 21 15.07 16.36 21.45
C ALA A 21 14.49 16.35 20.04
N GLU A 22 15.08 15.58 19.14
CA GLU A 22 14.36 15.10 17.97
C GLU A 22 13.11 14.48 18.59
N THR A 23 11.99 15.16 18.40
CA THR A 23 10.69 14.54 18.61
C THR A 23 10.67 13.41 17.59
N ILE A 24 10.97 12.19 18.04
CA ILE A 24 10.76 10.99 17.27
C ILE A 24 9.26 10.96 17.03
N SER A 25 8.86 11.51 15.87
CA SER A 25 7.48 11.47 15.42
C SER A 25 7.27 10.04 14.90
N PRO A 26 6.26 9.33 15.40
CA PRO A 26 5.95 7.98 14.95
C PRO A 26 5.78 7.97 13.43
N LYS A 27 6.31 6.95 12.74
CA LYS A 27 6.32 6.88 11.26
C LYS A 27 6.34 5.40 10.86
N ILE A 28 5.73 4.93 9.74
CA ILE A 28 6.24 3.76 9.01
C ILE A 28 7.75 3.81 9.20
N VAL A 29 8.42 2.75 9.60
CA VAL A 29 9.81 2.85 10.02
C VAL A 29 10.61 3.68 9.03
N GLY A 30 11.24 4.78 9.51
CA GLY A 30 11.99 5.72 8.67
C GLY A 30 11.15 6.60 7.72
N GLY A 31 9.83 6.57 7.83
CA GLY A 31 8.90 7.39 7.06
C GLY A 31 8.69 8.81 7.59
N THR A 32 7.61 9.45 7.22
CA THR A 32 7.12 10.76 7.69
C THR A 32 5.61 10.74 7.83
N THR A 33 5.06 11.51 8.76
CA THR A 33 3.62 11.70 8.84
C THR A 33 3.11 12.33 7.54
N ALA A 34 2.08 11.73 6.95
CA ALA A 34 1.44 12.24 5.75
C ALA A 34 0.61 13.48 6.09
N ASN A 35 0.75 14.57 5.34
CA ASN A 35 -0.01 15.80 5.55
C ASN A 35 -1.52 15.61 5.33
N SER A 36 -1.90 14.65 4.48
CA SER A 36 -3.28 14.25 4.19
C SER A 36 -3.29 12.80 3.73
N ALA A 37 -4.39 12.10 3.94
CA ALA A 37 -4.57 10.78 3.35
C ALA A 37 -4.89 10.90 1.86
N PRO A 38 -4.37 9.99 1.03
CA PRO A 38 -4.97 9.75 -0.27
C PRO A 38 -6.45 9.38 -0.09
N PRO A 39 -7.36 9.90 -0.93
CA PRO A 39 -8.81 9.74 -0.71
C PRO A 39 -9.29 8.28 -0.78
N TRP A 40 -8.50 7.38 -1.34
CA TRP A 40 -8.75 5.94 -1.44
C TRP A 40 -8.10 5.12 -0.32
N MET A 41 -7.33 5.71 0.58
CA MET A 41 -6.69 4.98 1.68
C MET A 41 -7.73 4.54 2.71
N ALA A 42 -7.75 3.27 3.08
CA ALA A 42 -8.70 2.67 4.02
C ALA A 42 -7.98 2.19 5.28
N ALA A 43 -8.49 2.59 6.44
CA ALA A 43 -8.17 2.00 7.74
C ALA A 43 -9.24 0.95 8.06
N LEU A 44 -8.84 -0.27 8.42
CA LEU A 44 -9.71 -1.41 8.64
C LEU A 44 -9.64 -1.88 10.09
N TRP A 45 -10.79 -2.02 10.75
CA TRP A 45 -10.92 -2.71 12.02
C TRP A 45 -11.58 -4.06 11.81
N ILE A 46 -10.88 -5.11 12.19
CA ILE A 46 -11.30 -6.52 12.07
C ILE A 46 -11.64 -7.01 13.47
N THR A 47 -12.92 -7.14 13.77
CA THR A 47 -13.42 -7.44 15.11
C THR A 47 -13.97 -8.84 15.19
N THR A 48 -13.46 -9.61 16.14
CA THR A 48 -14.01 -10.90 16.58
C THR A 48 -14.46 -10.79 18.04
N ASP A 49 -14.99 -11.87 18.61
CA ASP A 49 -15.28 -11.94 20.06
C ASP A 49 -13.98 -12.08 20.90
N LEU A 50 -12.85 -12.35 20.29
CA LEU A 50 -11.56 -12.59 20.94
C LEU A 50 -10.66 -11.37 20.91
N ASP A 51 -10.67 -10.61 19.81
CA ASP A 51 -9.72 -9.52 19.56
C ASP A 51 -10.23 -8.51 18.53
N VAL A 52 -9.55 -7.36 18.48
CA VAL A 52 -9.72 -6.34 17.45
C VAL A 52 -8.39 -6.15 16.72
N GLY A 53 -8.31 -6.69 15.51
CA GLY A 53 -7.19 -6.48 14.60
C GLY A 53 -7.30 -5.15 13.86
N PHE A 54 -6.16 -4.66 13.39
CA PHE A 54 -6.04 -3.47 12.56
C PHE A 54 -5.22 -3.77 11.31
N CYS A 55 -5.77 -3.40 10.16
CA CYS A 55 -5.10 -3.47 8.86
C CYS A 55 -5.38 -2.21 8.04
N SER A 56 -4.71 -2.12 6.92
CA SER A 56 -4.95 -1.10 5.90
C SER A 56 -5.60 -1.72 4.65
N GLY A 57 -6.10 -0.88 3.77
CA GLY A 57 -6.59 -1.27 2.46
C GLY A 57 -6.69 -0.08 1.53
N THR A 58 -7.22 -0.32 0.34
CA THR A 58 -7.43 0.72 -0.67
C THR A 58 -8.78 0.57 -1.34
N LEU A 59 -9.48 1.68 -1.50
CA LEU A 59 -10.71 1.74 -2.27
C LEU A 59 -10.37 1.62 -3.76
N ILE A 60 -10.80 0.53 -4.38
CA ILE A 60 -10.55 0.22 -5.80
C ILE A 60 -11.78 0.45 -6.68
N ASP A 61 -12.96 0.45 -6.09
CA ASP A 61 -14.25 0.83 -6.67
C ASP A 61 -15.10 1.50 -5.58
N SER A 62 -16.20 2.13 -5.95
CA SER A 62 -17.07 2.86 -5.01
C SER A 62 -17.53 2.02 -3.81
N GLN A 63 -17.64 0.72 -3.94
CA GLN A 63 -18.05 -0.22 -2.89
C GLN A 63 -17.04 -1.34 -2.63
N TRP A 64 -15.83 -1.26 -3.15
CA TRP A 64 -14.84 -2.32 -2.98
C TRP A 64 -13.52 -1.81 -2.43
N VAL A 65 -13.09 -2.42 -1.34
CA VAL A 65 -11.76 -2.21 -0.73
C VAL A 65 -10.92 -3.46 -0.96
N MET A 66 -9.70 -3.27 -1.44
CA MET A 66 -8.69 -4.31 -1.57
C MET A 66 -7.77 -4.28 -0.35
N THR A 67 -7.46 -5.46 0.20
CA THR A 67 -6.57 -5.67 1.35
C THR A 67 -5.84 -7.01 1.25
N ALA A 68 -5.02 -7.35 2.24
CA ALA A 68 -4.39 -8.67 2.36
C ALA A 68 -5.40 -9.72 2.88
N ALA A 69 -5.28 -10.96 2.42
CA ALA A 69 -6.13 -12.06 2.88
C ALA A 69 -5.91 -12.38 4.36
N HIS A 70 -4.65 -12.37 4.83
CA HIS A 70 -4.31 -12.64 6.23
C HIS A 70 -4.96 -11.65 7.21
N CYS A 71 -5.36 -10.47 6.77
CA CYS A 71 -6.11 -9.51 7.59
C CYS A 71 -7.51 -10.01 7.95
N VAL A 72 -8.13 -10.79 7.08
CA VAL A 72 -9.55 -11.15 7.17
C VAL A 72 -9.82 -12.65 7.22
N ASP A 73 -8.79 -13.47 7.00
CA ASP A 73 -8.84 -14.95 7.18
C ASP A 73 -8.72 -15.28 8.68
N VAL A 74 -9.61 -14.72 9.48
CA VAL A 74 -9.71 -14.95 10.92
C VAL A 74 -11.16 -15.28 11.28
N THR A 75 -11.34 -16.02 12.38
CA THR A 75 -12.67 -16.40 12.87
C THR A 75 -12.79 -16.11 14.35
N ASP A 76 -14.03 -15.95 14.82
CA ASP A 76 -14.33 -15.88 16.24
C ASP A 76 -14.17 -17.27 16.93
N SER A 77 -14.40 -17.34 18.24
CA SER A 77 -14.32 -18.58 19.04
C SER A 77 -15.31 -19.66 18.58
N GLN A 78 -16.28 -19.32 17.73
CA GLN A 78 -17.33 -20.22 17.23
C GLN A 78 -17.14 -20.53 15.74
N GLY A 79 -16.09 -19.97 15.10
CA GLY A 79 -15.78 -20.18 13.69
C GLY A 79 -16.55 -19.25 12.74
N HIS A 80 -17.15 -18.16 13.24
CA HIS A 80 -17.78 -17.17 12.37
C HIS A 80 -16.77 -16.18 11.83
N ALA A 81 -17.08 -15.61 10.66
CA ALA A 81 -16.31 -14.53 10.05
C ALA A 81 -16.29 -13.27 10.94
N PRO A 82 -15.22 -12.44 10.88
CA PRO A 82 -15.12 -11.21 11.63
C PRO A 82 -16.13 -10.17 11.16
N THR A 83 -16.45 -9.22 12.04
CA THR A 83 -17.08 -7.96 11.63
C THR A 83 -16.00 -6.99 11.20
N ILE A 84 -16.13 -6.41 10.01
CA ILE A 84 -15.14 -5.49 9.45
C ILE A 84 -15.77 -4.13 9.20
N THR A 85 -15.08 -3.08 9.65
CA THR A 85 -15.44 -1.68 9.36
C THR A 85 -14.27 -0.95 8.73
N ALA A 86 -14.57 -0.01 7.83
CA ALA A 86 -13.59 0.75 7.08
C ALA A 86 -13.80 2.26 7.26
N VAL A 87 -12.71 3.01 7.47
CA VAL A 87 -12.69 4.47 7.40
C VAL A 87 -11.82 4.88 6.22
N ILE A 88 -12.42 5.61 5.27
CA ILE A 88 -11.81 5.94 3.99
C ILE A 88 -11.33 7.40 3.99
N GLY A 89 -10.10 7.65 3.47
CA GLY A 89 -9.58 8.98 3.20
C GLY A 89 -9.19 9.80 4.43
N GLN A 90 -9.03 9.18 5.61
CA GLN A 90 -8.64 9.87 6.84
C GLN A 90 -7.14 9.72 7.09
N ALA A 91 -6.46 10.83 7.45
CA ALA A 91 -5.07 10.79 7.90
C ALA A 91 -4.94 10.71 9.43
N ASP A 92 -5.93 11.20 10.15
CA ASP A 92 -5.98 11.24 11.59
C ASP A 92 -7.15 10.39 12.11
N LEU A 93 -6.82 9.25 12.73
CA LEU A 93 -7.79 8.30 13.27
C LEU A 93 -8.27 8.67 14.69
N THR A 94 -7.85 9.80 15.24
CA THR A 94 -8.40 10.31 16.51
C THR A 94 -9.78 10.95 16.33
N MET A 95 -10.12 11.34 15.10
CA MET A 95 -11.38 11.99 14.72
C MET A 95 -12.07 11.20 13.61
N LEU A 96 -12.70 10.09 13.97
CA LEU A 96 -13.31 9.17 12.99
C LEU A 96 -14.69 9.66 12.53
N PRO A 97 -14.95 9.70 11.21
CA PRO A 97 -16.32 9.74 10.70
C PRO A 97 -17.00 8.39 10.98
N PRO A 98 -18.34 8.29 10.83
CA PRO A 98 -19.02 7.00 10.86
C PRO A 98 -18.36 6.04 9.86
N PRO A 99 -17.92 4.84 10.32
CA PRO A 99 -17.25 3.89 9.44
C PRO A 99 -18.22 3.27 8.43
N ALA A 100 -17.73 2.94 7.24
CA ALA A 100 -18.42 2.07 6.32
C ALA A 100 -18.37 0.62 6.85
N VAL A 101 -19.48 -0.10 6.73
CA VAL A 101 -19.60 -1.50 7.14
C VAL A 101 -19.32 -2.40 5.94
N VAL A 102 -18.53 -3.43 6.15
CA VAL A 102 -18.31 -4.51 5.19
C VAL A 102 -19.41 -5.55 5.35
N ASP A 103 -20.14 -5.89 4.29
CA ASP A 103 -21.19 -6.89 4.29
C ASP A 103 -20.78 -8.22 3.64
N SER A 104 -19.72 -8.21 2.83
CA SER A 104 -19.13 -9.44 2.31
C SER A 104 -17.64 -9.28 2.06
N MET A 105 -16.93 -10.41 2.10
CA MET A 105 -15.51 -10.49 1.81
C MET A 105 -15.24 -11.67 0.87
N ILE A 106 -14.32 -11.49 -0.06
CA ILE A 106 -13.89 -12.49 -1.03
C ILE A 106 -12.38 -12.64 -0.89
N ILE A 107 -11.95 -13.72 -0.26
CA ILE A 107 -10.54 -14.09 -0.19
C ILE A 107 -10.18 -14.88 -1.46
N TYR A 108 -8.97 -14.68 -1.99
CA TYR A 108 -8.50 -15.49 -3.12
C TYR A 108 -8.55 -16.97 -2.76
N SER A 109 -9.19 -17.77 -3.62
CA SER A 109 -9.55 -19.17 -3.29
C SER A 109 -8.35 -20.09 -3.01
N ASN A 110 -7.17 -19.74 -3.50
CA ASN A 110 -5.94 -20.50 -3.27
C ASN A 110 -5.02 -19.81 -2.27
N TYR A 111 -5.54 -18.90 -1.44
CA TYR A 111 -4.76 -18.32 -0.36
C TYR A 111 -4.23 -19.41 0.59
N ASP A 112 -2.95 -19.34 0.90
CA ASP A 112 -2.26 -20.25 1.83
C ASP A 112 -1.47 -19.42 2.85
N SER A 113 -1.97 -19.39 4.08
CA SER A 113 -1.38 -18.64 5.19
C SER A 113 0.02 -19.14 5.60
N SER A 114 0.39 -20.37 5.22
CA SER A 114 1.72 -20.94 5.53
C SER A 114 2.81 -20.45 4.58
N THR A 115 2.45 -20.12 3.35
CA THR A 115 3.35 -19.65 2.30
C THR A 115 3.11 -18.19 1.92
N MET A 116 2.02 -17.60 2.39
CA MET A 116 1.49 -16.30 2.00
C MET A 116 1.10 -16.21 0.51
N TYR A 117 1.07 -17.33 -0.23
CA TYR A 117 0.59 -17.34 -1.60
C TYR A 117 -0.88 -16.93 -1.67
N GLY A 118 -1.21 -16.02 -2.56
CA GLY A 118 -2.58 -15.54 -2.73
C GLY A 118 -3.06 -14.59 -1.64
N ASP A 119 -2.16 -13.87 -0.96
CA ASP A 119 -2.48 -12.98 0.15
C ASP A 119 -3.18 -11.69 -0.34
N ILE A 120 -4.39 -11.86 -0.85
CA ILE A 120 -5.27 -10.79 -1.35
C ILE A 120 -6.73 -11.09 -1.04
N ALA A 121 -7.47 -10.05 -0.64
CA ALA A 121 -8.91 -10.10 -0.40
C ALA A 121 -9.61 -8.83 -0.89
N LEU A 122 -10.88 -8.98 -1.28
CA LEU A 122 -11.78 -7.88 -1.66
C LEU A 122 -12.93 -7.81 -0.65
N LEU A 123 -13.20 -6.61 -0.15
CA LEU A 123 -14.22 -6.31 0.84
C LEU A 123 -15.31 -5.46 0.20
N HIS A 124 -16.55 -5.92 0.22
CA HIS A 124 -17.69 -5.15 -0.27
C HIS A 124 -18.27 -4.27 0.84
N LEU A 125 -18.48 -2.99 0.55
CA LEU A 125 -19.04 -2.00 1.48
C LEU A 125 -20.56 -1.91 1.29
N THR A 126 -21.31 -1.86 2.37
CA THR A 126 -22.78 -1.66 2.36
C THR A 126 -23.20 -0.35 1.69
N THR A 127 -22.33 0.66 1.71
CA THR A 127 -22.62 2.00 1.16
C THR A 127 -21.53 2.48 0.24
N PRO A 128 -21.88 3.03 -0.94
CA PRO A 128 -20.91 3.58 -1.87
C PRO A 128 -20.11 4.74 -1.26
N GLN A 129 -18.82 4.78 -1.56
CA GLN A 129 -17.90 5.86 -1.21
C GLN A 129 -17.71 6.76 -2.44
N TYR A 130 -18.18 8.00 -2.35
CA TYR A 130 -18.12 8.97 -3.46
C TYR A 130 -16.80 9.74 -3.44
N THR A 131 -15.69 9.02 -3.60
CA THR A 131 -14.34 9.58 -3.65
C THR A 131 -13.54 8.91 -4.77
N THR A 132 -12.32 9.40 -5.05
CA THR A 132 -11.45 8.78 -6.05
C THR A 132 -10.92 7.43 -5.54
N THR A 133 -10.84 6.47 -6.44
CA THR A 133 -10.26 5.16 -6.21
C THR A 133 -8.77 5.16 -6.54
N VAL A 134 -8.02 4.18 -6.03
CA VAL A 134 -6.63 3.97 -6.46
C VAL A 134 -6.61 3.38 -7.88
N THR A 135 -5.60 3.74 -8.66
CA THR A 135 -5.38 3.13 -9.98
C THR A 135 -4.68 1.78 -9.82
N LEU A 136 -5.20 0.76 -10.48
CA LEU A 136 -4.59 -0.57 -10.51
C LEU A 136 -3.76 -0.78 -11.79
N PRO A 137 -2.73 -1.62 -11.75
CA PRO A 137 -1.92 -1.97 -12.91
C PRO A 137 -2.67 -2.95 -13.82
N TYR A 138 -2.31 -2.97 -15.12
CA TYR A 138 -2.73 -4.04 -16.00
C TYR A 138 -2.00 -5.36 -15.69
N SER A 139 -2.48 -6.49 -16.24
CA SER A 139 -1.91 -7.81 -15.97
C SER A 139 -0.42 -7.88 -16.27
N ASN A 140 0.34 -8.44 -15.32
CA ASN A 140 1.80 -8.59 -15.36
C ASN A 140 2.58 -7.27 -15.54
N ALA A 141 1.98 -6.12 -15.21
CA ALA A 141 2.65 -4.81 -15.36
C ALA A 141 3.90 -4.68 -14.48
N SER A 142 3.93 -5.31 -13.30
CA SER A 142 5.08 -5.32 -12.39
C SER A 142 6.34 -5.91 -13.03
N ALA A 143 6.21 -6.88 -13.95
CA ALA A 143 7.33 -7.49 -14.67
C ALA A 143 8.16 -6.48 -15.51
N TYR A 144 7.62 -5.31 -15.79
CA TYR A 144 8.28 -4.24 -16.55
C TYR A 144 8.85 -3.13 -15.66
N LEU A 145 8.69 -3.22 -14.35
CA LEU A 145 9.27 -2.25 -13.43
C LEU A 145 10.77 -2.46 -13.29
N PRO A 146 11.60 -1.41 -13.49
CA PRO A 146 13.03 -1.52 -13.26
C PRO A 146 13.35 -1.70 -11.79
N SER A 147 14.24 -2.63 -11.43
CA SER A 147 14.78 -2.71 -10.06
C SER A 147 15.47 -1.39 -9.67
N GLY A 148 15.35 -1.01 -8.41
CA GLY A 148 15.94 0.21 -7.86
C GLY A 148 15.07 1.46 -7.98
N ILE A 149 13.89 1.38 -8.61
CA ILE A 149 12.94 2.50 -8.57
C ILE A 149 12.44 2.74 -7.15
N GLN A 150 11.99 3.97 -6.90
CA GLN A 150 11.45 4.35 -5.61
C GLN A 150 9.92 4.20 -5.62
N MET A 151 9.41 3.36 -4.73
CA MET A 151 7.98 3.12 -4.55
C MET A 151 7.50 3.74 -3.24
N ARG A 152 6.26 4.19 -3.21
CA ARG A 152 5.68 4.85 -2.04
C ARG A 152 4.73 3.92 -1.30
N VAL A 153 4.82 3.93 0.02
CA VAL A 153 3.89 3.23 0.92
C VAL A 153 3.17 4.24 1.82
N TYR A 154 1.98 3.85 2.27
CA TYR A 154 1.19 4.55 3.28
C TYR A 154 0.67 3.54 4.29
N GLY A 155 0.56 3.92 5.57
CA GLY A 155 -0.03 3.06 6.60
C GLY A 155 -0.04 3.70 7.97
N TRP A 156 -0.65 3.01 8.93
CA TRP A 156 -0.74 3.42 10.35
C TRP A 156 0.00 2.45 11.27
N GLY A 157 0.82 1.57 10.71
CA GLY A 157 1.55 0.56 11.46
C GLY A 157 2.64 1.11 12.36
N GLU A 158 3.37 0.18 12.96
CA GLU A 158 4.48 0.44 13.86
C GLU A 158 5.56 1.31 13.20
N THR A 159 6.17 2.15 14.00
CA THR A 159 7.02 3.24 13.55
C THR A 159 8.44 3.17 14.09
N GLU A 160 8.69 2.31 15.08
CA GLU A 160 10.03 2.09 15.65
C GLU A 160 10.69 0.88 15.01
N ALA A 161 11.95 1.04 14.59
CA ALA A 161 12.76 -0.06 14.10
C ALA A 161 13.12 -1.03 15.23
N GLY A 162 13.14 -2.32 14.93
CA GLY A 162 13.62 -3.34 15.86
C GLY A 162 12.62 -3.80 16.90
N VAL A 163 11.38 -3.29 16.91
CA VAL A 163 10.30 -3.82 17.76
C VAL A 163 9.78 -5.14 17.22
N THR A 164 9.33 -6.00 18.13
CA THR A 164 8.63 -7.25 17.80
C THR A 164 7.13 -7.02 17.69
N GLN A 165 6.40 -7.95 17.07
CA GLN A 165 4.95 -7.86 16.92
C GLN A 165 4.21 -7.66 18.27
N SER A 166 4.70 -8.26 19.35
CA SER A 166 4.10 -8.12 20.69
C SER A 166 4.34 -6.75 21.35
N GLU A 167 5.28 -5.97 20.83
CA GLU A 167 5.63 -4.62 21.30
C GLU A 167 5.08 -3.54 20.37
N ALA A 168 4.62 -3.93 19.17
CA ALA A 168 4.17 -3.02 18.15
C ALA A 168 2.93 -2.23 18.57
N SER A 169 2.89 -0.96 18.21
CA SER A 169 1.81 -0.03 18.49
C SER A 169 1.46 0.76 17.24
N ALA A 170 0.30 0.52 16.66
CA ALA A 170 -0.19 1.31 15.53
C ALA A 170 -0.32 2.79 15.91
N THR A 171 -0.02 3.68 14.97
CA THR A 171 -0.19 5.12 15.15
C THR A 171 -1.56 5.60 14.69
N ASN A 172 -2.09 6.64 15.33
CA ASN A 172 -3.32 7.29 14.88
C ASN A 172 -3.12 8.18 13.63
N PHE A 173 -1.89 8.48 13.26
CA PHE A 173 -1.58 9.39 12.15
C PHE A 173 -0.99 8.64 10.97
N LEU A 174 -1.61 8.79 9.80
CA LEU A 174 -1.14 8.16 8.58
C LEU A 174 0.33 8.51 8.31
N GLN A 175 1.12 7.51 8.05
CA GLN A 175 2.54 7.62 7.72
C GLN A 175 2.76 7.34 6.24
N THR A 176 3.88 7.81 5.70
CA THR A 176 4.33 7.51 4.35
C THR A 176 5.85 7.37 4.30
N ALA A 177 6.32 6.43 3.53
CA ALA A 177 7.75 6.26 3.21
C ALA A 177 7.95 5.99 1.73
N THR A 178 9.20 6.12 1.31
CA THR A 178 9.64 5.69 -0.02
C THR A 178 10.64 4.56 0.16
N LEU A 179 10.38 3.45 -0.52
CA LEU A 179 11.15 2.21 -0.44
C LEU A 179 11.75 1.89 -1.81
N THR A 180 12.93 1.30 -1.81
CA THR A 180 13.57 0.81 -3.03
C THR A 180 12.92 -0.50 -3.47
N TYR A 181 12.47 -0.57 -4.71
CA TYR A 181 11.96 -1.80 -5.35
C TYR A 181 13.11 -2.73 -5.72
N TRP A 182 13.03 -3.99 -5.28
CA TRP A 182 14.08 -4.99 -5.51
C TRP A 182 13.77 -5.90 -6.69
N GLY A 183 12.48 -6.10 -7.01
CA GLY A 183 12.03 -7.00 -8.08
C GLY A 183 11.21 -8.17 -7.55
N PHE A 184 11.35 -9.31 -8.23
CA PHE A 184 10.69 -10.58 -7.95
C PHE A 184 11.65 -11.57 -7.31
N ASP A 185 11.08 -12.59 -6.66
CA ASP A 185 11.77 -13.80 -6.24
C ASP A 185 11.04 -15.03 -6.81
N THR A 186 11.78 -16.03 -7.28
CA THR A 186 11.21 -17.26 -7.86
C THR A 186 10.51 -18.14 -6.84
N ASP A 187 10.88 -18.02 -5.57
CA ASP A 187 10.26 -18.77 -4.48
C ASP A 187 8.90 -18.16 -4.07
N PHE A 188 8.65 -16.90 -4.47
CA PHE A 188 7.42 -16.15 -4.22
C PHE A 188 6.88 -15.54 -5.52
N PRO A 189 6.34 -16.36 -6.44
CA PRO A 189 6.03 -15.95 -7.82
C PRO A 189 4.92 -14.92 -7.96
N ASP A 190 4.13 -14.72 -6.92
CA ASP A 190 3.02 -13.79 -6.84
C ASP A 190 3.32 -12.57 -5.93
N HIS A 191 4.60 -12.37 -5.58
CA HIS A 191 5.04 -11.25 -4.76
C HIS A 191 6.10 -10.41 -5.45
N ILE A 192 6.12 -9.13 -5.11
CA ILE A 192 7.18 -8.17 -5.39
C ILE A 192 7.82 -7.73 -4.09
N PHE A 193 9.07 -7.28 -4.14
CA PHE A 193 9.85 -6.97 -2.96
C PHE A 193 10.32 -5.52 -2.96
N ALA A 194 10.18 -4.84 -1.82
CA ALA A 194 10.66 -3.48 -1.61
C ALA A 194 11.07 -3.28 -0.14
N GLY A 195 12.05 -2.42 0.10
CA GLY A 195 12.53 -2.11 1.43
C GLY A 195 13.91 -1.46 1.41
N ASP A 196 14.29 -0.85 2.53
CA ASP A 196 15.59 -0.24 2.74
C ASP A 196 16.06 -0.47 4.17
N TYR A 197 17.36 -0.33 4.42
CA TYR A 197 17.86 -0.29 5.78
C TYR A 197 17.32 0.95 6.51
N GLY A 198 16.65 0.72 7.64
CA GLY A 198 16.03 1.79 8.43
C GLY A 198 14.72 2.34 7.84
N LYS A 199 14.18 1.72 6.78
CA LYS A 199 12.86 2.07 6.22
C LYS A 199 12.13 0.82 5.75
N ASP A 200 10.92 0.62 6.26
CA ASP A 200 10.09 -0.52 5.91
C ASP A 200 8.64 -0.31 6.31
N THR A 201 7.72 -1.11 5.74
CA THR A 201 6.42 -1.39 6.35
C THR A 201 6.61 -2.32 7.55
N CYS A 202 5.71 -2.22 8.53
CA CYS A 202 5.81 -2.95 9.78
C CYS A 202 4.43 -3.44 10.26
N PHE A 203 4.37 -3.97 11.46
CA PHE A 203 3.13 -4.48 12.08
C PHE A 203 2.04 -3.41 12.08
N GLY A 204 0.86 -3.73 11.56
CA GLY A 204 -0.26 -2.80 11.36
C GLY A 204 -0.30 -2.13 9.99
N ASP A 205 0.75 -2.26 9.14
CA ASP A 205 0.71 -1.82 7.75
C ASP A 205 0.13 -2.89 6.81
N SER A 206 -0.16 -4.09 7.28
CA SER A 206 -0.78 -5.19 6.53
C SER A 206 -1.94 -4.70 5.66
N GLY A 207 -1.97 -5.10 4.39
CA GLY A 207 -2.98 -4.66 3.42
C GLY A 207 -2.75 -3.26 2.83
N SER A 208 -1.73 -2.52 3.27
CA SER A 208 -1.43 -1.19 2.76
C SER A 208 -0.80 -1.23 1.35
N PRO A 209 -0.93 -0.13 0.58
CA PRO A 209 -0.48 -0.10 -0.80
C PRO A 209 1.00 0.18 -0.95
N LEU A 210 1.65 -0.50 -1.90
CA LEU A 210 2.93 -0.14 -2.49
C LEU A 210 2.69 0.46 -3.88
N LEU A 211 3.05 1.74 -4.07
CA LEU A 211 2.70 2.53 -5.25
C LEU A 211 3.93 2.98 -6.03
N TYR A 212 3.79 2.96 -7.35
CA TYR A 212 4.70 3.63 -8.26
C TYR A 212 3.91 4.47 -9.25
N ASP A 213 4.29 5.75 -9.38
CA ASP A 213 3.63 6.74 -10.25
C ASP A 213 2.08 6.80 -10.06
N GLY A 214 1.62 6.68 -8.82
CA GLY A 214 0.20 6.71 -8.46
C GLY A 214 -0.57 5.42 -8.73
N ILE A 215 0.07 4.37 -9.25
CA ILE A 215 -0.51 3.05 -9.51
C ILE A 215 -0.10 2.11 -8.38
N GLN A 216 -1.04 1.33 -7.85
CA GLN A 216 -0.79 0.35 -6.80
C GLN A 216 -0.33 -0.98 -7.37
N TYR A 217 0.96 -1.28 -7.22
CA TYR A 217 1.55 -2.55 -7.66
C TYR A 217 1.59 -3.61 -6.57
N GLY A 218 1.60 -3.22 -5.30
CA GLY A 218 1.72 -4.17 -4.20
C GLY A 218 0.70 -3.95 -3.08
N ILE A 219 0.44 -5.04 -2.32
CA ILE A 219 -0.29 -5.06 -1.06
C ILE A 219 0.68 -5.56 0.00
N THR A 220 0.89 -4.82 1.08
CA THR A 220 1.77 -5.24 2.19
C THR A 220 1.32 -6.58 2.75
N SER A 221 2.20 -7.59 2.69
CA SER A 221 1.90 -8.98 3.04
C SER A 221 2.75 -9.47 4.21
N PHE A 222 4.07 -9.61 4.04
CA PHE A 222 4.94 -10.17 5.08
C PHE A 222 6.34 -9.58 5.11
N GLY A 223 7.02 -9.78 6.24
CA GLY A 223 8.45 -9.56 6.38
C GLY A 223 9.19 -10.86 6.71
N PHE A 224 10.43 -11.02 6.26
CA PHE A 224 11.24 -12.20 6.56
C PHE A 224 11.81 -12.20 7.98
N ASN A 225 11.83 -11.07 8.65
CA ASN A 225 12.39 -10.92 9.99
C ASN A 225 11.29 -10.67 11.03
N LEU A 226 11.59 -11.04 12.28
CA LEU A 226 10.72 -10.74 13.42
C LEU A 226 10.71 -9.25 13.81
N THR A 227 11.55 -8.45 13.16
CA THR A 227 11.68 -6.99 13.37
C THR A 227 11.77 -6.29 12.02
N CYS A 228 11.22 -5.08 11.94
CA CYS A 228 11.14 -4.31 10.70
C CYS A 228 12.41 -3.49 10.41
N ALA A 229 12.58 -3.08 9.14
CA ALA A 229 13.63 -2.15 8.68
C ALA A 229 15.07 -2.63 8.86
N THR A 230 15.29 -3.92 8.82
CA THR A 230 16.63 -4.54 8.97
C THR A 230 17.47 -4.48 7.70
N GLY A 231 16.90 -3.98 6.59
CA GLY A 231 17.52 -3.97 5.26
C GLY A 231 17.21 -5.22 4.43
N VAL A 232 16.44 -6.16 4.97
CA VAL A 232 15.82 -7.25 4.20
C VAL A 232 14.49 -6.73 3.69
N PRO A 233 14.22 -6.79 2.38
CA PRO A 233 12.98 -6.23 1.81
C PRO A 233 11.75 -6.98 2.31
N GLY A 234 10.64 -6.26 2.50
CA GLY A 234 9.34 -6.86 2.74
C GLY A 234 8.73 -7.44 1.45
N GLY A 235 7.84 -8.43 1.61
CA GLY A 235 7.05 -9.03 0.55
C GLY A 235 5.69 -8.34 0.41
N TYR A 236 5.34 -8.02 -0.84
CA TYR A 236 4.08 -7.38 -1.22
C TYR A 236 3.39 -8.26 -2.25
N THR A 237 2.13 -8.62 -2.03
CA THR A 237 1.33 -9.34 -3.03
C THR A 237 1.25 -8.51 -4.31
N ASP A 238 1.67 -9.06 -5.45
CA ASP A 238 1.68 -8.39 -6.74
C ASP A 238 0.26 -8.22 -7.30
N VAL A 239 -0.28 -7.00 -7.24
CA VAL A 239 -1.61 -6.66 -7.74
C VAL A 239 -1.74 -6.96 -9.23
N SER A 240 -0.67 -6.79 -10.02
CA SER A 240 -0.72 -7.07 -11.46
C SER A 240 -0.80 -8.56 -11.78
N TYR A 241 -0.31 -9.41 -10.90
CA TYR A 241 -0.48 -10.87 -10.99
C TYR A 241 -1.95 -11.26 -10.81
N TYR A 242 -2.67 -10.57 -9.93
CA TYR A 242 -4.08 -10.84 -9.59
C TYR A 242 -5.08 -9.99 -10.38
N SER A 243 -4.66 -9.15 -11.33
CA SER A 243 -5.55 -8.27 -12.08
C SER A 243 -6.76 -8.98 -12.70
N SER A 244 -6.55 -10.14 -13.35
CA SER A 244 -7.64 -10.92 -13.93
C SER A 244 -8.62 -11.48 -12.90
N TRP A 245 -8.15 -11.84 -11.71
CA TRP A 245 -9.02 -12.26 -10.61
C TRP A 245 -9.84 -11.09 -10.08
N ILE A 246 -9.23 -9.91 -9.92
CA ILE A 246 -9.90 -8.68 -9.50
C ILE A 246 -11.00 -8.34 -10.51
N ASP A 247 -10.66 -8.26 -11.80
CA ASP A 247 -11.58 -7.91 -12.89
C ASP A 247 -12.77 -8.87 -12.96
N ASN A 248 -12.52 -10.18 -12.84
CA ASN A 248 -13.57 -11.19 -12.85
C ASN A 248 -14.47 -11.09 -11.62
N THR A 249 -13.90 -10.85 -10.45
CA THR A 249 -14.64 -10.75 -9.18
C THR A 249 -15.55 -9.52 -9.17
N LEU A 250 -15.09 -8.41 -9.72
CA LEU A 250 -15.82 -7.14 -9.78
C LEU A 250 -16.73 -7.05 -11.01
N GLY A 251 -16.64 -8.02 -11.94
CA GLY A 251 -17.38 -7.98 -13.20
C GLY A 251 -16.86 -6.93 -14.19
N TRP A 252 -15.61 -6.50 -14.03
CA TRP A 252 -14.93 -5.55 -14.94
C TRP A 252 -14.37 -6.24 -16.19
N ALA A 253 -14.21 -7.57 -16.16
CA ALA A 253 -13.84 -8.32 -17.35
C ALA A 253 -14.84 -7.99 -18.47
N GLU A 254 -14.34 -7.39 -19.58
CA GLU A 254 -15.17 -7.19 -20.75
C GLU A 254 -15.78 -8.55 -21.12
N SER A 255 -17.12 -8.63 -21.13
CA SER A 255 -17.78 -9.76 -21.73
C SER A 255 -17.31 -9.77 -23.19
N SER A 256 -16.40 -10.68 -23.52
CA SER A 256 -16.10 -11.03 -24.89
C SER A 256 -17.36 -11.72 -25.44
N ASP A 257 -18.42 -10.93 -25.57
CA ASP A 257 -19.62 -11.32 -26.28
C ASP A 257 -19.21 -11.54 -27.74
N ASN A 258 -19.00 -12.80 -27.99
CA ASN A 258 -18.94 -13.41 -29.27
C ASN A 258 -20.31 -13.22 -29.95
N SER A 259 -20.69 -11.97 -30.29
CA SER A 259 -21.73 -11.69 -31.22
C SER A 259 -21.22 -11.92 -32.65
N SER A 260 -20.93 -13.18 -32.93
CA SER A 260 -20.95 -13.68 -34.31
C SER A 260 -22.40 -13.76 -34.77
N SER A 261 -23.00 -12.61 -35.05
CA SER A 261 -24.19 -12.54 -35.92
C SER A 261 -23.82 -11.75 -37.17
N GLY A 262 -23.87 -12.45 -38.29
CA GLY A 262 -23.46 -12.02 -39.61
C GLY A 262 -24.02 -10.66 -40.03
N GLY A 263 -23.16 -9.88 -40.60
CA GLY A 263 -23.38 -8.63 -41.29
C GLY A 263 -22.08 -8.17 -41.88
N GLY A 264 -21.72 -8.70 -43.06
CA GLY A 264 -20.56 -8.22 -43.81
C GLY A 264 -20.74 -6.75 -44.20
N GLY A 265 -19.74 -5.92 -43.97
CA GLY A 265 -19.71 -4.52 -44.38
C GLY A 265 -18.47 -3.82 -43.88
N ASP A 266 -17.43 -3.83 -44.71
CA ASP A 266 -16.43 -2.76 -44.85
C ASP A 266 -15.63 -2.24 -43.66
N ILE A 267 -14.80 -3.09 -43.03
CA ILE A 267 -13.73 -2.63 -42.13
C ILE A 267 -12.40 -2.39 -42.87
N GLU A 268 -12.22 -2.86 -44.10
CA GLU A 268 -10.98 -2.68 -44.86
C GLU A 268 -10.67 -1.23 -45.28
N LEU A 269 -11.65 -0.36 -45.43
CA LEU A 269 -11.47 1.01 -45.89
C LEU A 269 -10.97 1.98 -44.80
N VAL A 270 -11.21 1.70 -43.51
CA VAL A 270 -10.83 2.59 -42.42
C VAL A 270 -9.34 2.40 -42.04
N MET A 271 -8.82 1.18 -42.17
CA MET A 271 -7.40 0.91 -41.84
C MET A 271 -6.43 1.41 -42.91
N LEU A 272 -6.84 1.48 -44.17
CA LEU A 272 -6.04 2.09 -45.25
C LEU A 272 -5.95 3.62 -45.10
N GLY A 273 -6.99 4.28 -44.60
CA GLY A 273 -6.98 5.72 -44.36
C GLY A 273 -6.02 6.16 -43.26
N LEU A 274 -5.90 5.39 -42.16
CA LEU A 274 -4.95 5.69 -41.08
C LEU A 274 -3.49 5.45 -41.49
N ALA A 275 -3.20 4.41 -42.27
CA ALA A 275 -1.84 4.13 -42.74
C ALA A 275 -1.33 5.21 -43.70
N LEU A 276 -2.18 5.76 -44.55
CA LEU A 276 -1.85 6.88 -45.45
C LEU A 276 -1.68 8.23 -44.72
N LEU A 277 -2.37 8.45 -43.61
CA LEU A 277 -2.21 9.65 -42.81
C LEU A 277 -0.89 9.65 -42.02
N LEU A 278 -0.45 8.52 -41.53
CA LEU A 278 0.82 8.36 -40.81
C LEU A 278 2.02 8.45 -41.76
N LEU A 279 1.90 8.02 -42.99
CA LEU A 279 2.96 8.20 -44.01
C LEU A 279 3.12 9.68 -44.45
N ARG A 280 2.05 10.48 -44.46
CA ARG A 280 2.14 11.91 -44.79
C ARG A 280 2.75 12.75 -43.67
N LEU A 281 2.69 12.32 -42.42
CA LEU A 281 3.32 13.00 -41.28
C LEU A 281 4.84 12.74 -41.18
N ARG A 282 5.36 11.63 -41.72
CA ARG A 282 6.81 11.33 -41.74
C ARG A 282 7.62 12.10 -42.77
N PHE A 283 6.98 12.68 -43.78
CA PHE A 283 7.67 13.44 -44.86
C PHE A 283 7.77 14.94 -44.63
N ARG A 284 7.32 15.48 -43.46
CA ARG A 284 7.37 16.93 -43.16
C ARG A 284 8.43 17.35 -42.14
N PHE A 285 9.32 16.44 -41.73
CA PHE A 285 10.39 16.77 -40.75
C PHE A 285 11.80 16.38 -41.28
N GLN A 286 12.05 16.57 -42.57
CA GLN A 286 13.42 16.58 -43.13
C GLN A 286 13.51 17.72 -44.12
N ILE A 287 13.70 18.94 -43.63
CA ILE A 287 14.53 20.01 -44.24
C ILE A 287 15.05 20.86 -43.09
#